data_db9803b13e356701f78bc765a3a9173d
#
_entry.id   db9803b13e356701f78bc765a3a9173d
#
_cell.length_a   1.000
_cell.length_b   1.000
_cell.length_c   1.000
_cell.angle_alpha   90.00
_cell.angle_beta   90.00
_cell.angle_gamma   90.00
#
_symmetry.space_group_name_H-M   'P 1'
#
loop_
_entity.id
_entity.type
_entity.pdbx_description
1 polymer ?
#
loop_
_entity_poly.entity_id
_entity_poly.type
_entity_poly.pdbx_seq_one_letter_code
_entity_poly.pdbx_strand_id
1 'polypeptide(L)'
;MKNFDLLRDFLSEEIHNTDNRDFDAKDAILQIYFDDMGFYTNSGEWADVQLLINVEYEKKPIYSTYEDRFGDSQSEVTGVTLEEVSRDIEVCSIKIDGYECKELQAYAEELLQEMEVVTKNELQEMECSIDDFSDFYDEEENTYDDWYDQDRDK
;
A
#
# COMPACT_ATOMS: atom_id res chain seq x y z
N MET A 1 23.87 18.01 14.16
CA MET A 1 22.72 17.14 13.88
C MET A 1 23.02 15.72 14.29
N LYS A 2 22.13 15.09 15.00
CA LYS A 2 22.32 13.71 15.47
C LYS A 2 22.02 12.72 14.34
N ASN A 3 22.59 11.52 14.42
CA ASN A 3 22.35 10.49 13.40
C ASN A 3 20.86 10.13 13.28
N PHE A 4 20.11 10.21 14.36
CA PHE A 4 18.66 9.99 14.32
C PHE A 4 17.96 11.01 13.43
N ASP A 5 18.37 12.26 13.49
CA ASP A 5 17.78 13.31 12.65
C ASP A 5 18.13 13.09 11.18
N LEU A 6 19.36 12.67 10.91
CA LEU A 6 19.79 12.36 9.54
C LEU A 6 19.02 11.18 8.97
N LEU A 7 18.81 10.14 9.78
CA LEU A 7 18.01 8.98 9.36
C LEU A 7 16.56 9.40 9.08
N ARG A 8 15.98 10.21 9.95
CA ARG A 8 14.60 10.69 9.76
C ARG A 8 14.48 11.47 8.45
N ASP A 9 15.40 12.38 8.20
CA ASP A 9 15.39 13.19 6.98
C ASP A 9 15.56 12.31 5.74
N PHE A 10 16.46 11.33 5.82
CA PHE A 10 16.68 10.38 4.73
C PHE A 10 15.41 9.57 4.45
N LEU A 11 14.79 9.00 5.48
CA LEU A 11 13.58 8.20 5.30
C LEU A 11 12.42 9.05 4.80
N SER A 12 12.25 10.26 5.32
CA SER A 12 11.17 11.16 4.91
C SER A 12 11.27 11.55 3.45
N GLU A 13 12.48 11.69 2.94
CA GLU A 13 12.71 12.04 1.55
C GLU A 13 12.64 10.82 0.64
N GLU A 14 13.37 9.76 0.97
CA GLU A 14 13.53 8.62 0.09
C GLU A 14 12.32 7.70 0.05
N ILE A 15 11.50 7.71 1.10
CA ILE A 15 10.29 6.88 1.13
C ILE A 15 9.35 7.22 -0.02
N HIS A 16 9.34 8.48 -0.44
CA HIS A 16 8.50 8.93 -1.55
C HIS A 16 9.23 8.97 -2.88
N ASN A 17 10.56 8.96 -2.87
CA ASN A 17 11.36 9.13 -4.08
C ASN A 17 11.96 7.82 -4.61
N THR A 18 11.98 6.77 -3.79
CA THR A 18 12.56 5.50 -4.24
C THR A 18 11.74 4.89 -5.37
N ASP A 19 12.42 4.33 -6.36
CA ASP A 19 11.78 3.60 -7.45
C ASP A 19 11.35 2.20 -7.04
N ASN A 20 11.79 1.73 -5.89
CA ASN A 20 11.51 0.38 -5.39
C ASN A 20 10.16 0.35 -4.67
N ARG A 21 9.12 0.66 -5.41
CA ARG A 21 7.74 0.68 -4.93
C ARG A 21 6.90 -0.14 -5.89
N ASP A 22 6.22 -1.13 -5.37
CA ASP A 22 5.40 -2.02 -6.18
C ASP A 22 4.03 -2.17 -5.53
N PHE A 23 2.99 -1.84 -6.28
CA PHE A 23 1.62 -1.96 -5.80
C PHE A 23 0.92 -3.09 -6.54
N ASP A 24 0.45 -4.08 -5.77
CA ASP A 24 -0.36 -5.17 -6.30
C ASP A 24 -1.83 -4.74 -6.22
N ALA A 25 -2.40 -4.41 -7.36
CA ALA A 25 -3.79 -3.94 -7.42
C ALA A 25 -4.78 -5.04 -7.06
N LYS A 26 -4.43 -6.29 -7.29
CA LYS A 26 -5.32 -7.42 -6.99
C LYS A 26 -5.50 -7.59 -5.48
N ASP A 27 -4.40 -7.60 -4.75
CA ASP A 27 -4.43 -7.82 -3.30
C ASP A 27 -4.41 -6.51 -2.52
N ALA A 28 -4.25 -5.37 -3.20
CA ALA A 28 -4.15 -4.04 -2.61
C ALA A 28 -3.03 -3.96 -1.57
N ILE A 29 -1.86 -4.44 -1.95
CA ILE A 29 -0.66 -4.42 -1.10
C ILE A 29 0.41 -3.59 -1.79
N LEU A 30 0.93 -2.59 -1.07
CA LEU A 30 2.05 -1.78 -1.54
C LEU A 30 3.31 -2.27 -0.84
N GLN A 31 4.32 -2.61 -1.64
CA GLN A 31 5.62 -3.01 -1.15
C GLN A 31 6.63 -1.93 -1.46
N ILE A 32 7.34 -1.47 -0.44
CA ILE A 32 8.39 -0.47 -0.59
C ILE A 32 9.66 -1.09 0.01
N TYR A 33 10.75 -1.06 -0.73
CA TYR A 33 11.99 -1.59 -0.19
C TYR A 33 13.18 -0.68 -0.50
N PHE A 34 14.12 -0.68 0.42
CA PHE A 34 15.38 0.03 0.29
C PHE A 34 16.50 -0.99 0.14
N ASP A 35 17.24 -0.86 -0.95
CA ASP A 35 18.39 -1.71 -1.27
C ASP A 35 19.44 -0.82 -1.93
N ASP A 36 20.68 -0.94 -1.49
CA ASP A 36 21.78 -0.11 -1.97
C ASP A 36 21.53 1.39 -1.75
N MET A 37 20.85 1.73 -0.69
CA MET A 37 20.53 3.11 -0.33
C MET A 37 21.10 3.45 1.02
N GLY A 38 21.41 4.70 1.24
CA GLY A 38 21.94 5.13 2.51
C GLY A 38 22.22 6.63 2.58
N PHE A 39 22.88 7.02 3.63
CA PHE A 39 23.20 8.42 3.89
C PHE A 39 24.53 8.52 4.64
N TYR A 40 25.11 9.72 4.67
CA TYR A 40 26.31 9.97 5.43
C TYR A 40 25.97 10.45 6.84
N THR A 41 26.65 9.88 7.82
CA THR A 41 26.50 10.28 9.23
C THR A 41 27.19 11.62 9.48
N ASN A 42 27.02 12.15 10.69
CA ASN A 42 27.71 13.37 11.12
C ASN A 42 29.24 13.25 11.01
N SER A 43 29.76 12.05 11.17
CA SER A 43 31.20 11.78 11.11
C SER A 43 31.70 11.52 9.68
N GLY A 44 30.79 11.59 8.69
CA GLY A 44 31.14 11.32 7.30
C GLY A 44 31.20 9.86 6.92
N GLU A 45 30.70 8.98 7.79
CA GLU A 45 30.65 7.55 7.51
C GLU A 45 29.40 7.20 6.72
N TRP A 46 29.48 6.18 5.88
CA TRP A 46 28.33 5.73 5.09
C TRP A 46 27.44 4.82 5.92
N ALA A 47 26.19 5.18 6.03
CA ALA A 47 25.17 4.35 6.66
C ALA A 47 24.33 3.68 5.58
N ASP A 48 24.45 2.36 5.47
CA ASP A 48 23.74 1.56 4.49
C ASP A 48 22.41 1.07 5.09
N VAL A 49 21.31 1.37 4.41
CA VAL A 49 19.97 1.09 4.92
C VAL A 49 19.29 0.06 4.04
N GLN A 50 18.90 -1.06 4.63
CA GLN A 50 18.10 -2.10 3.97
C GLN A 50 16.84 -2.34 4.77
N LEU A 51 15.70 -2.15 4.14
CA LEU A 51 14.42 -2.38 4.80
C LEU A 51 13.34 -2.71 3.80
N LEU A 52 12.26 -3.27 4.32
CA LEU A 52 11.08 -3.65 3.55
C LEU A 52 9.83 -3.19 4.29
N ILE A 53 8.93 -2.55 3.58
CA ILE A 53 7.65 -2.11 4.11
C ILE A 53 6.55 -2.73 3.27
N ASN A 54 5.62 -3.42 3.90
CA ASN A 54 4.42 -3.92 3.26
C ASN A 54 3.21 -3.22 3.87
N VAL A 55 2.44 -2.53 3.05
CA VAL A 55 1.25 -1.81 3.49
C VAL A 55 0.04 -2.48 2.86
N GLU A 56 -0.86 -2.97 3.70
CA GLU A 56 -2.10 -3.58 3.23
C GLU A 56 -3.23 -2.56 3.26
N TYR A 57 -4.01 -2.53 2.20
CA TYR A 57 -5.16 -1.64 2.06
C TYR A 57 -6.43 -2.46 1.94
N GLU A 58 -7.50 -1.90 2.46
CA GLU A 58 -8.84 -2.40 2.23
C GLU A 58 -9.45 -1.65 1.06
N LYS A 59 -9.99 -2.38 0.10
CA LYS A 59 -10.70 -1.79 -1.04
C LYS A 59 -12.12 -1.49 -0.61
N LYS A 60 -12.52 -0.22 -0.77
CA LYS A 60 -13.89 0.21 -0.49
C LYS A 60 -14.53 0.68 -1.79
N PRO A 61 -15.63 0.06 -2.21
CA PRO A 61 -16.23 0.41 -3.49
C PRO A 61 -16.90 1.78 -3.44
N ILE A 62 -16.84 2.47 -4.57
CA ILE A 62 -17.60 3.70 -4.80
C ILE A 62 -18.78 3.33 -5.66
N TYR A 63 -19.98 3.59 -5.16
CA TYR A 63 -21.20 3.27 -5.88
C TYR A 63 -21.76 4.51 -6.56
N SER A 64 -22.20 4.34 -7.79
CA SER A 64 -23.01 5.34 -8.49
C SER A 64 -24.42 4.83 -8.60
N THR A 65 -25.38 5.71 -8.30
CA THR A 65 -26.79 5.38 -8.39
C THR A 65 -27.38 6.06 -9.62
N TYR A 66 -28.14 5.31 -10.39
CA TYR A 66 -28.83 5.83 -11.56
C TYR A 66 -30.23 5.24 -11.64
N GLU A 67 -31.12 5.93 -12.33
CA GLU A 67 -32.45 5.41 -12.62
C GLU A 67 -32.45 4.71 -13.98
N ASP A 68 -33.01 3.51 -14.01
CA ASP A 68 -33.20 2.85 -15.28
C ASP A 68 -34.45 3.44 -15.98
N ARG A 69 -34.73 2.94 -17.18
CA ARG A 69 -35.86 3.46 -17.97
C ARG A 69 -37.25 3.14 -17.38
N PHE A 70 -37.26 2.29 -16.35
CA PHE A 70 -38.50 1.95 -15.65
C PHE A 70 -38.68 2.78 -14.36
N GLY A 71 -37.73 3.67 -14.07
CA GLY A 71 -37.76 4.49 -12.87
C GLY A 71 -37.19 3.82 -11.62
N ASP A 72 -36.64 2.62 -11.76
CA ASP A 72 -36.03 1.93 -10.63
C ASP A 72 -34.59 2.41 -10.44
N SER A 73 -34.22 2.61 -9.17
CA SER A 73 -32.86 3.01 -8.84
C SER A 73 -31.92 1.81 -8.91
N GLN A 74 -30.81 1.98 -9.61
CA GLN A 74 -29.76 0.98 -9.75
C GLN A 74 -28.45 1.52 -9.20
N SER A 75 -27.62 0.65 -8.68
CA SER A 75 -26.29 1.03 -8.18
C SER A 75 -25.23 0.15 -8.84
N GLU A 76 -24.12 0.75 -9.18
CA GLU A 76 -22.98 0.02 -9.71
C GLU A 76 -21.69 0.56 -9.11
N VAL A 77 -20.66 -0.29 -9.07
CA VAL A 77 -19.34 0.12 -8.60
C VAL A 77 -18.64 0.84 -9.73
N THR A 78 -18.30 2.10 -9.50
CA THR A 78 -17.64 2.95 -10.50
C THR A 78 -16.19 3.24 -10.14
N GLY A 79 -15.76 2.85 -8.96
CA GLY A 79 -14.40 3.06 -8.52
C GLY A 79 -14.16 2.43 -7.16
N VAL A 80 -12.96 2.63 -6.66
CA VAL A 80 -12.52 2.06 -5.38
C VAL A 80 -11.70 3.11 -4.64
N THR A 81 -11.94 3.22 -3.34
CA THR A 81 -11.03 3.94 -2.44
C THR A 81 -10.24 2.92 -1.63
N LEU A 82 -9.04 3.31 -1.22
CA LEU A 82 -8.16 2.47 -0.45
C LEU A 82 -7.97 3.04 0.95
N GLU A 83 -8.08 2.18 1.94
CA GLU A 83 -7.84 2.54 3.33
C GLU A 83 -6.78 1.60 3.91
N GLU A 84 -5.73 2.17 4.50
CA GLU A 84 -4.67 1.38 5.10
C GLU A 84 -5.22 0.63 6.32
N VAL A 85 -5.04 -0.68 6.34
CA VAL A 85 -5.52 -1.52 7.45
C VAL A 85 -4.38 -2.14 8.23
N SER A 86 -3.22 -2.34 7.61
CA SER A 86 -2.06 -2.84 8.33
C SER A 86 -0.77 -2.40 7.65
N ARG A 87 0.30 -2.38 8.42
CA ARG A 87 1.63 -2.02 7.95
C ARG A 87 2.64 -2.91 8.62
N ASP A 88 3.38 -3.66 7.81
CA ASP A 88 4.45 -4.53 8.29
C ASP A 88 5.79 -3.94 7.87
N ILE A 89 6.66 -3.69 8.86
CA ILE A 89 7.94 -3.06 8.61
C ILE A 89 9.03 -4.01 9.07
N GLU A 90 9.92 -4.35 8.14
CA GLU A 90 11.07 -5.17 8.42
C GLU A 90 12.33 -4.36 8.11
N VAL A 91 13.03 -3.94 9.15
CA VAL A 91 14.33 -3.29 8.99
C VAL A 91 15.38 -4.39 8.97
N CYS A 92 15.87 -4.70 7.78
CA CYS A 92 16.83 -5.78 7.59
C CYS A 92 18.16 -5.43 8.24
N SER A 93 18.66 -4.23 7.94
CA SER A 93 19.88 -3.75 8.58
C SER A 93 20.09 -2.25 8.33
N ILE A 94 20.70 -1.58 9.29
CA ILE A 94 21.29 -0.27 9.10
C ILE A 94 22.73 -0.40 9.56
N LYS A 95 23.66 -0.35 8.61
CA LYS A 95 25.08 -0.55 8.88
C LYS A 95 25.85 0.72 8.68
N ILE A 96 26.61 1.10 9.68
CA ILE A 96 27.52 2.24 9.60
C ILE A 96 28.92 1.65 9.53
N ASP A 97 29.61 1.94 8.42
CA ASP A 97 30.97 1.45 8.18
C ASP A 97 31.08 -0.08 8.33
N GLY A 98 30.00 -0.78 7.90
CA GLY A 98 29.93 -2.24 7.92
C GLY A 98 29.44 -2.85 9.22
N TYR A 99 29.16 -2.04 10.24
CA TYR A 99 28.68 -2.52 11.53
C TYR A 99 27.22 -2.15 11.74
N GLU A 100 26.42 -3.12 12.17
CA GLU A 100 25.02 -2.89 12.44
C GLU A 100 24.81 -1.90 13.58
N CYS A 101 23.92 -0.96 13.38
CA CYS A 101 23.52 0.01 14.40
C CYS A 101 22.08 -0.30 14.82
N LYS A 102 21.94 -1.06 15.90
CA LYS A 102 20.62 -1.49 16.38
C LYS A 102 19.76 -0.34 16.86
N GLU A 103 20.37 0.71 17.38
CA GLU A 103 19.63 1.88 17.82
C GLU A 103 18.94 2.59 16.66
N LEU A 104 19.64 2.74 15.53
CA LEU A 104 19.05 3.32 14.33
C LEU A 104 18.01 2.39 13.73
N GLN A 105 18.23 1.08 13.77
CA GLN A 105 17.26 0.11 13.28
C GLN A 105 15.95 0.20 14.06
N ALA A 106 16.02 0.26 15.38
CA ALA A 106 14.84 0.38 16.22
C ALA A 106 14.11 1.72 15.99
N TYR A 107 14.88 2.78 15.83
CA TYR A 107 14.31 4.10 15.57
C TYR A 107 13.61 4.14 14.21
N ALA A 108 14.22 3.54 13.19
CA ALA A 108 13.62 3.48 11.85
C ALA A 108 12.31 2.69 11.87
N GLU A 109 12.28 1.56 12.56
CA GLU A 109 11.09 0.75 12.67
C GLU A 109 9.94 1.54 13.31
N GLU A 110 10.23 2.21 14.41
CA GLU A 110 9.23 3.02 15.11
C GLU A 110 8.75 4.19 14.23
N LEU A 111 9.68 4.87 13.57
CA LEU A 111 9.37 6.01 12.72
C LEU A 111 8.49 5.60 11.54
N LEU A 112 8.83 4.50 10.89
CA LEU A 112 8.11 4.03 9.71
C LEU A 112 6.70 3.53 10.02
N GLN A 113 6.42 3.16 11.27
CA GLN A 113 5.07 2.80 11.67
C GLN A 113 4.13 3.99 11.66
N GLU A 114 4.64 5.19 11.88
CA GLU A 114 3.82 6.37 12.05
C GLU A 114 3.88 7.35 10.88
N MET A 115 4.93 7.29 10.05
CA MET A 115 5.09 8.27 8.99
C MET A 115 4.21 7.96 7.79
N GLU A 116 3.89 9.01 7.03
CA GLU A 116 3.15 8.86 5.78
C GLU A 116 4.06 8.29 4.70
N VAL A 117 3.70 7.12 4.18
CA VAL A 117 4.50 6.44 3.14
C VAL A 117 3.92 6.61 1.74
N VAL A 118 2.71 7.14 1.63
CA VAL A 118 2.01 7.34 0.36
C VAL A 118 1.43 8.74 0.35
N THR A 119 1.71 9.53 -0.69
CA THR A 119 1.12 10.85 -0.87
C THR A 119 -0.32 10.70 -1.37
N LYS A 120 -1.09 11.79 -1.29
CA LYS A 120 -2.47 11.79 -1.81
C LYS A 120 -2.52 11.51 -3.30
N ASN A 121 -1.56 12.05 -4.05
CA ASN A 121 -1.51 11.83 -5.50
C ASN A 121 -1.20 10.37 -5.81
N GLU A 122 -0.27 9.78 -5.09
CA GLU A 122 0.06 8.37 -5.26
C GLU A 122 -1.11 7.49 -4.89
N LEU A 123 -1.81 7.81 -3.82
CA LEU A 123 -2.99 7.05 -3.39
C LEU A 123 -4.05 7.07 -4.48
N GLN A 124 -4.30 8.23 -5.09
CA GLN A 124 -5.24 8.33 -6.20
C GLN A 124 -4.82 7.48 -7.39
N GLU A 125 -3.53 7.47 -7.71
CA GLU A 125 -3.02 6.64 -8.80
C GLU A 125 -3.20 5.15 -8.50
N MET A 126 -2.98 4.74 -7.25
CA MET A 126 -3.21 3.37 -6.82
C MET A 126 -4.69 3.00 -6.92
N GLU A 127 -5.56 3.88 -6.48
CA GLU A 127 -7.01 3.68 -6.57
C GLU A 127 -7.47 3.57 -8.03
N CYS A 128 -6.92 4.41 -8.89
CA CYS A 128 -7.26 4.38 -10.32
C CYS A 128 -6.70 3.13 -11.02
N SER A 129 -5.69 2.50 -10.47
CA SER A 129 -5.12 1.28 -11.06
C SER A 129 -5.98 0.05 -10.82
N ILE A 130 -6.94 0.15 -9.90
CA ILE A 130 -7.84 -0.95 -9.59
C ILE A 130 -9.03 -0.86 -10.55
N ASP A 131 -9.07 -1.76 -11.51
CA ASP A 131 -10.14 -1.82 -12.51
C ASP A 131 -10.94 -3.13 -12.45
N ASP A 132 -10.52 -4.04 -11.59
CA ASP A 132 -11.22 -5.30 -11.37
C ASP A 132 -12.10 -5.17 -10.12
N PHE A 133 -13.39 -5.08 -10.33
CA PHE A 133 -14.37 -4.93 -9.26
C PHE A 133 -15.09 -6.23 -8.93
N SER A 134 -14.57 -7.35 -9.39
CA SER A 134 -15.22 -8.64 -9.20
C SER A 134 -15.36 -9.03 -7.73
N ASP A 135 -14.50 -8.50 -6.86
CA ASP A 135 -14.59 -8.74 -5.42
C ASP A 135 -15.88 -8.18 -4.81
N PHE A 136 -16.53 -7.24 -5.48
CA PHE A 136 -17.75 -6.60 -5.02
C PHE A 136 -19.01 -7.17 -5.68
N TYR A 137 -18.86 -7.97 -6.71
CA TYR A 137 -19.92 -8.70 -7.40
C TYR A 137 -19.63 -10.18 -7.21
N ASP A 138 -20.16 -10.74 -6.21
CA ASP A 138 -19.65 -11.99 -5.75
C ASP A 138 -20.52 -13.18 -6.17
N GLU A 139 -20.40 -14.24 -5.41
CA GLU A 139 -20.99 -15.53 -5.67
C GLU A 139 -22.51 -15.54 -5.73
N GLU A 140 -23.18 -14.52 -5.25
CA GLU A 140 -24.63 -14.43 -5.32
C GLU A 140 -25.13 -14.56 -6.75
N GLU A 141 -24.42 -13.95 -7.67
CA GLU A 141 -24.78 -13.98 -9.06
C GLU A 141 -24.69 -15.40 -9.61
N ASN A 142 -23.64 -16.10 -9.27
CA ASN A 142 -23.47 -17.50 -9.68
C ASN A 142 -24.52 -18.39 -9.07
N THR A 143 -24.85 -18.19 -7.81
CA THR A 143 -25.88 -18.93 -7.12
C THR A 143 -27.23 -18.72 -7.77
N TYR A 144 -27.49 -17.51 -8.16
CA TYR A 144 -28.73 -17.15 -8.85
C TYR A 144 -28.86 -17.87 -10.19
N ASP A 145 -27.79 -17.92 -10.93
CA ASP A 145 -27.78 -18.61 -12.23
C ASP A 145 -28.05 -20.11 -12.08
N ASP A 146 -27.45 -20.73 -11.08
CA ASP A 146 -27.69 -22.13 -10.79
C ASP A 146 -29.15 -22.40 -10.48
N TRP A 147 -29.73 -21.55 -9.66
CA TRP A 147 -31.12 -21.65 -9.29
C TRP A 147 -32.04 -21.54 -10.55
N TYR A 148 -31.71 -20.63 -11.41
CA TYR A 148 -32.45 -20.37 -12.62
C TYR A 148 -32.40 -21.59 -13.57
N ASP A 149 -31.24 -22.18 -13.72
CA ASP A 149 -31.05 -23.35 -14.53
C ASP A 149 -31.85 -24.55 -14.02
N GLN A 150 -31.90 -24.74 -12.73
CA GLN A 150 -32.71 -25.80 -12.13
C GLN A 150 -34.19 -25.61 -12.43
N ASP A 151 -34.63 -24.40 -12.41
CA ASP A 151 -36.02 -24.07 -12.71
C ASP A 151 -36.38 -24.37 -14.17
N ARG A 152 -35.43 -24.20 -15.07
CA ARG A 152 -35.62 -24.50 -16.47
C ARG A 152 -35.77 -26.00 -16.74
N ASP A 153 -35.09 -26.81 -15.98
CA ASP A 153 -35.07 -28.24 -16.19
C ASP A 153 -36.42 -28.91 -15.84
N LYS A 154 -37.27 -28.15 -15.28
CA LYS A 154 -38.63 -28.59 -14.99
C LYS A 154 -39.52 -28.32 -16.19
#